data_68335aae2b0cd52dd22fa04bd3916616
#
_entry.id   68335aae2b0cd52dd22fa04bd3916616
#
_cell.length_a   1.000
_cell.length_b   1.000
_cell.length_c   1.000
_cell.angle_alpha   90.00
_cell.angle_beta   90.00
_cell.angle_gamma   90.00
#
_symmetry.space_group_name_H-M   'P 1'
#
loop_
_entity.id
_entity.type
_entity.pdbx_description
1 polymer ?
#
loop_
_entity_poly.entity_id
_entity_poly.type
_entity_poly.pdbx_seq_one_letter_code
_entity_poly.pdbx_strand_id
1 'polypeptide(L)'
;MADSALINLSKLFPEASLKRKIFANTVQSPIESCLSIKQLNNIYSEISSRCKANPEKNFFDHSLNVLNINYKITSGAASSIPKTGPVFVVSNHPFGAIDGLILGSILQSQREDSKILANFLLGMMPEVQDKFISVNPFGGEKATRANLKGLRDAGQWLKSGACLATFPAGIVAHYRPEMKSIHDGPWHTNIARLARKHSATVVPMHIEGKNSSLFHLLGRVHPRLRTAMLVRELCNKCNSEVNIRIGSPIPANQFKGHETNESLVRYFQMRSDILSHQENTEEETPLPTEQVEDITEKQDDSILAQDIENLPPSALLCEKKAFQVYVATADEIPHILQEIGRTREITFRAVGEGTGKALDLDQYDQLYHHIFLWNSETSEVVGAYRLGLVDEIISKHGTKGLYSSTIFQYSDDAFDSLGKTMELGRSYVIPKYQRRGTSLSLLWRGIIKFVRRNEGYSKLFGAVSISDDYHPLSKGLILRFLRKNKLQAGFAKKMKAHKKPTFEKNRSLKAFNYPDALPSLENVSGLVSELESDKKGVPTLLKHYLQLNGVILGFGVDTSFSDALDGFILVDLDEVNPTLLKKYEGED
;
A
#
# COMPACT_ATOMS: atom_id res chain seq x y z
N MET A 1 -6.09 -2.33 -54.27
CA MET A 1 -6.65 -1.88 -52.98
C MET A 1 -7.11 -3.05 -52.04
N ALA A 2 -6.85 -4.31 -52.37
CA ALA A 2 -7.31 -5.45 -51.55
C ALA A 2 -6.27 -6.02 -50.55
N ASP A 3 -5.06 -5.44 -50.51
CA ASP A 3 -3.94 -6.01 -49.73
C ASP A 3 -3.64 -5.29 -48.39
N SER A 4 -4.45 -4.32 -48.00
CA SER A 4 -4.26 -3.53 -46.79
C SER A 4 -5.19 -3.93 -45.61
N ALA A 5 -5.96 -5.00 -45.72
CA ALA A 5 -6.85 -5.45 -44.68
C ALA A 5 -6.04 -6.12 -43.55
N LEU A 6 -6.13 -5.59 -42.31
CA LEU A 6 -5.48 -6.14 -41.10
C LEU A 6 -5.95 -7.57 -40.83
N ILE A 7 -7.24 -7.84 -40.95
CA ILE A 7 -7.85 -9.17 -40.79
C ILE A 7 -8.60 -9.55 -42.08
N ASN A 8 -8.21 -10.68 -42.67
CA ASN A 8 -8.91 -11.29 -43.80
C ASN A 8 -9.24 -12.74 -43.49
N LEU A 9 -10.51 -13.02 -43.17
CA LEU A 9 -10.98 -14.36 -42.81
C LEU A 9 -10.82 -15.38 -43.92
N SER A 10 -10.83 -14.94 -45.21
CA SER A 10 -10.65 -15.86 -46.33
C SER A 10 -9.26 -16.51 -46.34
N LYS A 11 -8.24 -15.87 -45.76
CA LYS A 11 -6.87 -16.42 -45.62
C LYS A 11 -6.80 -17.63 -44.67
N LEU A 12 -7.86 -17.94 -43.90
CA LEU A 12 -7.95 -19.14 -43.05
C LEU A 12 -8.06 -20.45 -43.88
N PHE A 13 -8.38 -20.36 -45.15
CA PHE A 13 -8.53 -21.48 -46.08
C PHE A 13 -7.51 -21.40 -47.22
N PRO A 14 -7.01 -22.56 -47.73
CA PRO A 14 -6.13 -22.60 -48.90
C PRO A 14 -6.75 -21.91 -50.11
N GLU A 15 -5.96 -21.23 -50.91
CA GLU A 15 -6.43 -20.38 -52.02
C GLU A 15 -7.28 -21.10 -53.07
N ALA A 16 -6.97 -22.37 -53.36
CA ALA A 16 -7.68 -23.18 -54.35
C ALA A 16 -8.86 -24.03 -53.75
N SER A 17 -9.21 -23.82 -52.48
CA SER A 17 -10.20 -24.64 -51.80
C SER A 17 -11.65 -24.26 -52.13
N LEU A 18 -12.48 -25.22 -52.51
CA LEU A 18 -13.91 -25.06 -52.69
C LEU A 18 -14.56 -24.53 -51.38
N LYS A 19 -14.05 -24.96 -50.22
CA LYS A 19 -14.48 -24.51 -48.88
C LYS A 19 -14.28 -23.00 -48.72
N ARG A 20 -13.20 -22.42 -49.28
CA ARG A 20 -12.95 -20.96 -49.28
C ARG A 20 -14.00 -20.20 -50.08
N LYS A 21 -14.36 -20.70 -51.27
CA LYS A 21 -15.40 -20.10 -52.11
C LYS A 21 -16.78 -20.14 -51.46
N ILE A 22 -17.17 -21.27 -50.87
CA ILE A 22 -18.45 -21.39 -50.17
C ILE A 22 -18.46 -20.46 -48.94
N PHE A 23 -17.38 -20.47 -48.12
CA PHE A 23 -17.27 -19.61 -46.96
C PHE A 23 -17.34 -18.12 -47.34
N ALA A 24 -16.61 -17.71 -48.35
CA ALA A 24 -16.60 -16.32 -48.82
C ALA A 24 -17.98 -15.84 -49.28
N ASN A 25 -18.74 -16.71 -49.95
CA ASN A 25 -20.01 -16.32 -50.53
C ASN A 25 -21.22 -16.40 -49.59
N THR A 26 -21.13 -17.19 -48.49
CA THR A 26 -22.31 -17.45 -47.68
C THR A 26 -22.17 -17.03 -46.23
N VAL A 27 -21.00 -17.22 -45.63
CA VAL A 27 -20.82 -17.09 -44.16
C VAL A 27 -19.88 -15.95 -43.75
N GLN A 28 -18.96 -15.57 -44.65
CA GLN A 28 -17.93 -14.57 -44.34
C GLN A 28 -18.54 -13.20 -43.99
N SER A 29 -19.46 -12.69 -44.80
CA SER A 29 -20.04 -11.37 -44.58
C SER A 29 -20.86 -11.24 -43.30
N PRO A 30 -21.72 -12.22 -42.92
CA PRO A 30 -22.39 -12.22 -41.62
C PRO A 30 -21.43 -12.29 -40.44
N ILE A 31 -20.37 -13.11 -40.51
CA ILE A 31 -19.37 -13.23 -39.46
C ILE A 31 -18.57 -11.92 -39.32
N GLU A 32 -18.09 -11.36 -40.43
CA GLU A 32 -17.36 -10.08 -40.43
C GLU A 32 -18.20 -8.93 -39.88
N SER A 33 -19.49 -8.91 -40.20
CA SER A 33 -20.42 -7.93 -39.65
C SER A 33 -20.64 -8.14 -38.14
N CYS A 34 -20.91 -9.38 -37.72
CA CYS A 34 -21.10 -9.73 -36.30
C CYS A 34 -19.89 -9.41 -35.44
N LEU A 35 -18.68 -9.63 -35.96
CA LEU A 35 -17.41 -9.37 -35.27
C LEU A 35 -16.83 -7.98 -35.55
N SER A 36 -17.52 -7.11 -36.31
CA SER A 36 -17.08 -5.76 -36.67
C SER A 36 -15.73 -5.72 -37.41
N ILE A 37 -15.37 -6.77 -38.16
CA ILE A 37 -14.07 -6.87 -38.84
C ILE A 37 -13.92 -5.83 -39.94
N LYS A 38 -15.00 -5.53 -40.71
CA LYS A 38 -14.97 -4.46 -41.72
C LYS A 38 -14.68 -3.10 -41.10
N GLN A 39 -15.31 -2.82 -39.95
CA GLN A 39 -15.10 -1.59 -39.20
C GLN A 39 -13.64 -1.48 -38.72
N LEU A 40 -13.07 -2.56 -38.16
CA LEU A 40 -11.67 -2.59 -37.78
C LEU A 40 -10.72 -2.33 -38.91
N ASN A 41 -10.95 -2.95 -40.10
CA ASN A 41 -10.12 -2.75 -41.29
C ASN A 41 -10.16 -1.30 -41.78
N ASN A 42 -11.33 -0.65 -41.72
CA ASN A 42 -11.47 0.77 -42.06
C ASN A 42 -10.71 1.66 -41.08
N ILE A 43 -10.86 1.41 -39.77
CA ILE A 43 -10.13 2.09 -38.68
C ILE A 43 -8.62 1.96 -38.90
N TYR A 44 -8.12 0.74 -39.14
CA TYR A 44 -6.70 0.53 -39.39
C TYR A 44 -6.19 1.24 -40.63
N SER A 45 -6.95 1.23 -41.72
CA SER A 45 -6.60 1.97 -42.96
C SER A 45 -6.46 3.48 -42.71
N GLU A 46 -7.36 4.05 -41.88
CA GLU A 46 -7.28 5.45 -41.48
C GLU A 46 -6.07 5.73 -40.60
N ILE A 47 -5.79 4.86 -39.60
CA ILE A 47 -4.61 4.97 -38.75
C ILE A 47 -3.33 4.94 -39.58
N SER A 48 -3.19 3.95 -40.49
CA SER A 48 -2.02 3.82 -41.38
C SER A 48 -1.83 5.06 -42.28
N SER A 49 -2.93 5.61 -42.77
CA SER A 49 -2.90 6.85 -43.55
C SER A 49 -2.41 8.04 -42.73
N ARG A 50 -2.90 8.20 -41.51
CA ARG A 50 -2.48 9.28 -40.59
C ARG A 50 -1.02 9.14 -40.15
N CYS A 51 -0.53 7.92 -39.91
CA CYS A 51 0.88 7.68 -39.59
C CYS A 51 1.80 8.09 -40.77
N LYS A 52 1.39 7.84 -41.99
CA LYS A 52 2.14 8.28 -43.20
C LYS A 52 2.11 9.79 -43.39
N ALA A 53 0.99 10.43 -43.08
CA ALA A 53 0.82 11.87 -43.22
C ALA A 53 1.54 12.68 -42.14
N ASN A 54 1.65 12.13 -40.93
CA ASN A 54 2.33 12.77 -39.79
C ASN A 54 3.18 11.74 -39.01
N PRO A 55 4.40 11.43 -39.48
CA PRO A 55 5.27 10.43 -38.89
C PRO A 55 5.90 10.88 -37.57
N GLU A 56 5.83 12.16 -37.19
CA GLU A 56 6.35 12.68 -35.92
C GLU A 56 5.49 12.22 -34.71
N LYS A 57 4.20 12.00 -34.96
CA LYS A 57 3.29 11.49 -33.95
C LYS A 57 3.34 9.96 -33.92
N ASN A 58 3.41 9.37 -32.73
CA ASN A 58 3.49 7.91 -32.58
C ASN A 58 2.17 7.20 -32.98
N PHE A 59 2.27 5.95 -33.38
CA PHE A 59 1.14 5.11 -33.79
C PHE A 59 0.04 5.01 -32.72
N PHE A 60 0.41 4.94 -31.44
CA PHE A 60 -0.54 4.79 -30.34
C PHE A 60 -1.48 5.99 -30.23
N ASP A 61 -0.92 7.20 -30.35
CA ASP A 61 -1.69 8.45 -30.32
C ASP A 61 -2.56 8.61 -31.58
N HIS A 62 -2.07 8.21 -32.74
CA HIS A 62 -2.89 8.19 -33.97
C HIS A 62 -4.08 7.24 -33.80
N SER A 63 -3.83 6.05 -33.25
CA SER A 63 -4.87 5.05 -33.01
C SER A 63 -5.94 5.52 -32.02
N LEU A 64 -5.54 6.09 -30.87
CA LEU A 64 -6.46 6.63 -29.88
C LEU A 64 -7.30 7.79 -30.46
N ASN A 65 -6.69 8.66 -31.28
CA ASN A 65 -7.41 9.76 -31.94
C ASN A 65 -8.43 9.28 -32.97
N VAL A 66 -8.10 8.26 -33.79
CA VAL A 66 -9.05 7.69 -34.78
C VAL A 66 -10.21 6.99 -34.09
N LEU A 67 -9.93 6.29 -32.99
CA LEU A 67 -10.94 5.64 -32.18
C LEU A 67 -11.73 6.62 -31.30
N ASN A 68 -11.29 7.88 -31.23
CA ASN A 68 -11.79 8.90 -30.30
C ASN A 68 -11.86 8.38 -28.86
N ILE A 69 -10.76 7.72 -28.43
CA ILE A 69 -10.60 7.22 -27.07
C ILE A 69 -9.67 8.18 -26.33
N ASN A 70 -10.16 8.76 -25.25
CA ASN A 70 -9.38 9.58 -24.33
C ASN A 70 -9.04 8.76 -23.09
N TYR A 71 -7.94 9.10 -22.42
CA TYR A 71 -7.65 8.54 -21.11
C TYR A 71 -7.27 9.65 -20.13
N LYS A 72 -7.62 9.45 -18.87
CA LYS A 72 -7.30 10.37 -17.77
C LYS A 72 -6.51 9.60 -16.71
N ILE A 73 -5.37 10.14 -16.27
CA ILE A 73 -4.64 9.62 -15.12
C ILE A 73 -5.30 10.22 -13.88
N THR A 74 -6.06 9.39 -13.16
CA THR A 74 -6.84 9.81 -11.99
C THR A 74 -6.07 9.68 -10.69
N SER A 75 -4.98 8.90 -10.66
CA SER A 75 -4.07 8.81 -9.52
C SER A 75 -2.65 8.47 -9.99
N GLY A 76 -1.67 9.01 -9.27
CA GLY A 76 -0.27 8.94 -9.66
C GLY A 76 0.05 9.88 -10.83
N ALA A 77 1.20 9.69 -11.46
CA ALA A 77 1.64 10.48 -12.61
C ALA A 77 2.49 9.64 -13.56
N ALA A 78 2.40 9.90 -14.86
CA ALA A 78 3.27 9.26 -15.86
C ALA A 78 4.76 9.54 -15.58
N SER A 79 5.07 10.72 -15.03
CA SER A 79 6.43 11.12 -14.65
C SER A 79 7.03 10.27 -13.50
N SER A 80 6.22 9.47 -12.79
CA SER A 80 6.72 8.53 -11.78
C SER A 80 7.42 7.31 -12.40
N ILE A 81 7.25 7.07 -13.70
CA ILE A 81 8.00 6.04 -14.43
C ILE A 81 9.46 6.49 -14.52
N PRO A 82 10.44 5.72 -13.98
CA PRO A 82 11.84 6.12 -14.00
C PRO A 82 12.35 6.36 -15.42
N LYS A 83 12.97 7.51 -15.65
CA LYS A 83 13.46 7.93 -16.97
C LYS A 83 14.67 7.12 -17.46
N THR A 84 15.40 6.48 -16.55
CA THR A 84 16.61 5.71 -16.84
C THR A 84 16.64 4.40 -16.05
N GLY A 85 17.46 3.47 -16.47
CA GLY A 85 17.60 2.15 -15.86
C GLY A 85 16.48 1.17 -16.27
N PRO A 86 16.62 -0.11 -15.89
CA PRO A 86 15.65 -1.13 -16.27
C PRO A 86 14.33 -0.92 -15.52
N VAL A 87 13.25 -0.75 -16.28
CA VAL A 87 11.89 -0.55 -15.76
C VAL A 87 10.96 -1.60 -16.33
N PHE A 88 10.08 -2.14 -15.49
CA PHE A 88 9.08 -3.10 -15.91
C PHE A 88 7.69 -2.61 -15.49
N VAL A 89 6.92 -2.05 -16.42
CA VAL A 89 5.54 -1.60 -16.18
C VAL A 89 4.60 -2.80 -16.30
N VAL A 90 3.76 -3.00 -15.30
CA VAL A 90 2.81 -4.11 -15.23
C VAL A 90 1.40 -3.60 -14.99
N SER A 91 0.43 -4.09 -15.75
CA SER A 91 -0.97 -3.62 -15.66
C SER A 91 -1.96 -4.79 -15.73
N ASN A 92 -3.15 -4.60 -15.15
CA ASN A 92 -4.31 -5.42 -15.46
C ASN A 92 -4.73 -5.26 -16.93
N HIS A 93 -5.61 -6.12 -17.42
CA HIS A 93 -5.96 -6.20 -18.85
C HIS A 93 -7.47 -6.25 -19.11
N PRO A 94 -8.23 -5.15 -18.85
CA PRO A 94 -9.69 -5.17 -18.88
C PRO A 94 -10.29 -5.19 -20.29
N PHE A 95 -9.68 -4.54 -21.29
CA PHE A 95 -10.31 -4.33 -22.60
C PHE A 95 -9.66 -5.13 -23.73
N GLY A 96 -8.36 -5.34 -23.70
CA GLY A 96 -7.59 -5.97 -24.78
C GLY A 96 -6.73 -4.96 -25.54
N ALA A 97 -6.98 -4.76 -26.84
CA ALA A 97 -6.14 -3.89 -27.68
C ALA A 97 -6.05 -2.43 -27.16
N ILE A 98 -7.13 -1.91 -26.61
CA ILE A 98 -7.19 -0.54 -26.07
C ILE A 98 -6.17 -0.34 -24.96
N ASP A 99 -6.03 -1.34 -24.07
CA ASP A 99 -5.07 -1.28 -22.96
C ASP A 99 -3.64 -1.12 -23.48
N GLY A 100 -3.32 -1.86 -24.56
CA GLY A 100 -2.04 -1.75 -25.26
C GLY A 100 -1.81 -0.39 -25.92
N LEU A 101 -2.86 0.20 -26.50
CA LEU A 101 -2.78 1.52 -27.12
C LEU A 101 -2.53 2.61 -26.07
N ILE A 102 -3.28 2.59 -24.98
CA ILE A 102 -3.13 3.56 -23.87
C ILE A 102 -1.75 3.41 -23.22
N LEU A 103 -1.35 2.17 -22.91
CA LEU A 103 -0.05 1.89 -22.30
C LEU A 103 1.09 2.35 -23.20
N GLY A 104 0.98 2.10 -24.51
CA GLY A 104 1.96 2.55 -25.50
C GLY A 104 2.06 4.07 -25.60
N SER A 105 0.93 4.79 -25.60
CA SER A 105 0.89 6.26 -25.59
C SER A 105 1.59 6.82 -24.34
N ILE A 106 1.24 6.33 -23.14
CA ILE A 106 1.85 6.76 -21.87
C ILE A 106 3.37 6.51 -21.90
N LEU A 107 3.79 5.32 -22.30
CA LEU A 107 5.20 4.94 -22.28
C LEU A 107 6.04 5.75 -23.27
N GLN A 108 5.56 5.90 -24.51
CA GLN A 108 6.30 6.67 -25.52
C GLN A 108 6.45 8.15 -25.15
N SER A 109 5.52 8.70 -24.35
CA SER A 109 5.65 10.07 -23.83
C SER A 109 6.73 10.21 -22.73
N GLN A 110 7.12 9.11 -22.08
CA GLN A 110 8.08 9.12 -20.97
C GLN A 110 9.44 8.54 -21.36
N ARG A 111 9.45 7.49 -22.22
CA ARG A 111 10.64 6.72 -22.58
C ARG A 111 10.55 6.23 -24.04
N GLU A 112 11.40 6.75 -24.91
CA GLU A 112 11.49 6.32 -26.30
C GLU A 112 11.94 4.85 -26.44
N ASP A 113 12.77 4.38 -25.49
CA ASP A 113 13.27 3.01 -25.37
C ASP A 113 12.25 2.05 -24.72
N SER A 114 10.96 2.34 -24.82
CA SER A 114 9.92 1.47 -24.29
C SER A 114 9.44 0.44 -25.31
N LYS A 115 9.23 -0.80 -24.86
CA LYS A 115 8.56 -1.88 -25.61
C LYS A 115 7.47 -2.54 -24.79
N ILE A 116 6.50 -3.14 -25.49
CA ILE A 116 5.41 -3.88 -24.87
C ILE A 116 5.56 -5.37 -25.20
N LEU A 117 5.56 -6.22 -24.19
CA LEU A 117 5.50 -7.66 -24.34
C LEU A 117 4.05 -8.07 -24.60
N ALA A 118 3.71 -8.40 -25.84
CA ALA A 118 2.34 -8.63 -26.26
C ALA A 118 2.19 -9.78 -27.27
N ASN A 119 0.94 -10.07 -27.63
CA ASN A 119 0.62 -11.09 -28.62
C ASN A 119 1.28 -10.77 -29.97
N PHE A 120 1.81 -11.79 -30.64
CA PHE A 120 2.47 -11.68 -31.93
C PHE A 120 1.63 -11.01 -33.03
N LEU A 121 0.28 -11.03 -32.91
CA LEU A 121 -0.61 -10.38 -33.88
C LEU A 121 -0.40 -8.87 -33.96
N LEU A 122 -0.07 -8.21 -32.86
CA LEU A 122 0.23 -6.78 -32.83
C LEU A 122 1.56 -6.46 -33.52
N GLY A 123 2.53 -7.37 -33.45
CA GLY A 123 3.80 -7.26 -34.15
C GLY A 123 3.71 -7.45 -35.69
N MET A 124 2.52 -7.78 -36.21
CA MET A 124 2.28 -7.85 -37.66
C MET A 124 1.99 -6.48 -38.31
N MET A 125 1.74 -5.46 -37.49
CA MET A 125 1.53 -4.09 -38.00
C MET A 125 2.88 -3.40 -38.22
N PRO A 126 3.22 -3.03 -39.50
CA PRO A 126 4.54 -2.48 -39.83
C PRO A 126 4.90 -1.21 -39.03
N GLU A 127 3.89 -0.40 -38.70
CA GLU A 127 4.06 0.91 -38.07
C GLU A 127 4.54 0.80 -36.59
N VAL A 128 4.40 -0.38 -35.97
CA VAL A 128 4.71 -0.56 -34.52
C VAL A 128 5.45 -1.85 -34.21
N GLN A 129 5.86 -2.63 -35.20
CA GLN A 129 6.52 -3.92 -34.97
C GLN A 129 7.78 -3.81 -34.07
N ASP A 130 8.50 -2.69 -34.15
CA ASP A 130 9.69 -2.38 -33.35
C ASP A 130 9.36 -2.03 -31.91
N LYS A 131 8.11 -1.69 -31.58
CA LYS A 131 7.63 -1.36 -30.23
C LYS A 131 7.10 -2.58 -29.45
N PHE A 132 7.06 -3.76 -30.10
CA PHE A 132 6.58 -4.98 -29.48
C PHE A 132 7.66 -6.05 -29.37
N ILE A 133 7.62 -6.80 -28.27
CA ILE A 133 8.29 -8.10 -28.15
C ILE A 133 7.20 -9.16 -28.17
N SER A 134 7.24 -10.02 -29.17
CA SER A 134 6.14 -10.97 -29.44
C SER A 134 6.19 -12.19 -28.53
N VAL A 135 5.03 -12.53 -27.97
CA VAL A 135 4.76 -13.79 -27.26
C VAL A 135 3.48 -14.42 -27.81
N ASN A 136 3.38 -15.75 -27.71
CA ASN A 136 2.22 -16.49 -28.15
C ASN A 136 1.37 -16.94 -26.95
N PRO A 137 0.15 -16.41 -26.75
CA PRO A 137 -0.71 -16.76 -25.62
C PRO A 137 -1.49 -18.08 -25.82
N PHE A 138 -1.46 -18.69 -27.03
CA PHE A 138 -2.36 -19.78 -27.38
C PHE A 138 -1.89 -21.19 -26.97
N GLY A 139 -0.72 -21.34 -26.32
CA GLY A 139 -0.23 -22.63 -25.85
C GLY A 139 0.29 -23.58 -26.96
N GLY A 140 0.77 -24.78 -26.56
CA GLY A 140 1.35 -25.80 -27.43
C GLY A 140 2.87 -25.72 -27.58
N GLU A 141 3.51 -26.78 -28.09
CA GLU A 141 4.98 -26.86 -28.17
C GLU A 141 5.62 -25.75 -28.99
N LYS A 142 5.00 -25.36 -30.11
CA LYS A 142 5.47 -24.23 -30.95
C LYS A 142 5.36 -22.90 -30.22
N ALA A 143 4.30 -22.71 -29.42
CA ALA A 143 4.12 -21.52 -28.61
C ALA A 143 5.18 -21.47 -27.49
N THR A 144 5.49 -22.60 -26.86
CA THR A 144 6.52 -22.68 -25.81
C THR A 144 7.88 -22.23 -26.33
N ARG A 145 8.30 -22.72 -27.52
CA ARG A 145 9.56 -22.30 -28.15
C ARG A 145 9.57 -20.82 -28.55
N ALA A 146 8.47 -20.32 -29.13
CA ALA A 146 8.34 -18.90 -29.49
C ALA A 146 8.40 -18.00 -28.22
N ASN A 147 7.76 -18.41 -27.14
CA ASN A 147 7.76 -17.69 -25.87
C ASN A 147 9.14 -17.66 -25.22
N LEU A 148 9.96 -18.70 -25.38
CA LEU A 148 11.35 -18.70 -24.90
C LEU A 148 12.18 -17.62 -25.61
N LYS A 149 11.97 -17.42 -26.92
CA LYS A 149 12.62 -16.33 -27.66
C LYS A 149 12.15 -14.97 -27.15
N GLY A 150 10.83 -14.73 -27.09
CA GLY A 150 10.28 -13.47 -26.59
C GLY A 150 10.75 -13.11 -25.17
N LEU A 151 10.81 -14.10 -24.26
CA LEU A 151 11.32 -13.89 -22.91
C LEU A 151 12.84 -13.61 -22.88
N ARG A 152 13.59 -14.18 -23.81
CA ARG A 152 15.05 -13.86 -23.95
C ARG A 152 15.23 -12.42 -24.45
N ASP A 153 14.48 -12.04 -25.47
CA ASP A 153 14.52 -10.69 -26.04
C ASP A 153 14.08 -9.65 -25.01
N ALA A 154 13.03 -9.94 -24.22
CA ALA A 154 12.60 -9.13 -23.09
C ALA A 154 13.69 -8.97 -22.02
N GLY A 155 14.38 -10.05 -21.70
CA GLY A 155 15.51 -10.03 -20.76
C GLY A 155 16.70 -9.21 -21.29
N GLN A 156 17.02 -9.30 -22.58
CA GLN A 156 18.08 -8.49 -23.19
C GLN A 156 17.71 -7.01 -23.18
N TRP A 157 16.43 -6.69 -23.45
CA TRP A 157 15.91 -5.33 -23.41
C TRP A 157 16.02 -4.70 -22.01
N LEU A 158 15.61 -5.43 -20.98
CA LEU A 158 15.80 -4.98 -19.59
C LEU A 158 17.27 -4.85 -19.20
N LYS A 159 18.15 -5.77 -19.68
CA LYS A 159 19.59 -5.72 -19.41
C LYS A 159 20.26 -4.48 -20.01
N SER A 160 19.75 -3.94 -21.12
CA SER A 160 20.24 -2.68 -21.71
C SER A 160 19.82 -1.42 -20.92
N GLY A 161 19.06 -1.56 -19.83
CA GLY A 161 18.57 -0.45 -19.04
C GLY A 161 17.26 0.15 -19.57
N ALA A 162 16.61 -0.51 -20.53
CA ALA A 162 15.42 -0.02 -21.21
C ALA A 162 14.12 -0.33 -20.47
N CYS A 163 13.00 0.27 -20.92
CA CYS A 163 11.68 0.10 -20.37
C CYS A 163 10.92 -1.03 -21.10
N LEU A 164 10.32 -1.92 -20.32
CA LEU A 164 9.43 -2.97 -20.80
C LEU A 164 8.07 -2.85 -20.13
N ALA A 165 6.99 -3.13 -20.87
CA ALA A 165 5.66 -3.20 -20.30
C ALA A 165 4.96 -4.51 -20.67
N THR A 166 3.99 -4.94 -19.85
CA THR A 166 3.21 -6.14 -20.12
C THR A 166 1.89 -6.17 -19.35
N PHE A 167 1.00 -7.02 -19.84
CA PHE A 167 -0.20 -7.49 -19.15
C PHE A 167 0.06 -8.91 -18.64
N PRO A 168 0.49 -9.06 -17.37
CA PRO A 168 1.06 -10.32 -16.89
C PRO A 168 0.09 -11.50 -16.84
N ALA A 169 -1.23 -11.26 -16.83
CA ALA A 169 -2.25 -12.30 -16.93
C ALA A 169 -2.24 -13.03 -18.28
N GLY A 170 -1.69 -12.40 -19.34
CA GLY A 170 -1.62 -12.95 -20.71
C GLY A 170 -2.96 -13.06 -21.44
N ILE A 171 -4.08 -12.86 -20.72
CA ILE A 171 -5.45 -12.88 -21.25
C ILE A 171 -6.26 -11.73 -20.66
N VAL A 172 -7.25 -11.27 -21.42
CA VAL A 172 -8.16 -10.20 -21.00
C VAL A 172 -9.00 -10.63 -19.79
N ALA A 173 -9.20 -9.70 -18.86
CA ALA A 173 -10.00 -9.88 -17.67
C ALA A 173 -11.41 -10.40 -17.99
N HIS A 174 -11.89 -11.35 -17.23
CA HIS A 174 -13.18 -11.97 -17.45
C HIS A 174 -13.82 -12.41 -16.13
N TYR A 175 -15.11 -12.74 -16.18
CA TYR A 175 -15.82 -13.20 -15.00
C TYR A 175 -15.21 -14.49 -14.43
N ARG A 176 -14.85 -14.45 -13.14
CA ARG A 176 -14.31 -15.57 -12.39
C ARG A 176 -15.30 -16.03 -11.34
N PRO A 177 -15.85 -17.25 -11.47
CA PRO A 177 -16.85 -17.78 -10.53
C PRO A 177 -16.35 -17.83 -9.08
N GLU A 178 -15.08 -18.20 -8.88
CA GLU A 178 -14.43 -18.30 -7.57
C GLU A 178 -14.35 -16.96 -6.83
N MET A 179 -14.20 -15.85 -7.56
CA MET A 179 -14.15 -14.48 -7.02
C MET A 179 -15.49 -13.75 -7.10
N LYS A 180 -16.46 -14.31 -7.85
CA LYS A 180 -17.76 -13.68 -8.18
C LYS A 180 -17.62 -12.29 -8.78
N SER A 181 -16.53 -12.03 -9.50
CA SER A 181 -16.20 -10.72 -10.08
C SER A 181 -15.47 -10.88 -11.41
N ILE A 182 -15.40 -9.78 -12.19
CA ILE A 182 -14.54 -9.68 -13.36
C ILE A 182 -13.15 -9.31 -12.86
N HIS A 183 -12.17 -10.13 -13.17
CA HIS A 183 -10.81 -9.98 -12.68
C HIS A 183 -9.82 -10.63 -13.65
N ASP A 184 -8.56 -10.17 -13.59
CA ASP A 184 -7.44 -10.82 -14.25
C ASP A 184 -7.25 -12.25 -13.73
N GLY A 185 -6.64 -13.09 -14.56
CA GLY A 185 -6.10 -14.37 -14.10
C GLY A 185 -4.90 -14.18 -13.17
N PRO A 186 -4.39 -15.28 -12.60
CA PRO A 186 -3.09 -15.26 -11.94
C PRO A 186 -2.02 -14.75 -12.90
N TRP A 187 -1.18 -13.86 -12.43
CA TRP A 187 -0.09 -13.31 -13.21
C TRP A 187 1.06 -14.33 -13.37
N HIS A 188 1.69 -14.34 -14.53
CA HIS A 188 2.77 -15.26 -14.86
C HIS A 188 4.06 -14.96 -14.10
N THR A 189 4.63 -15.98 -13.45
CA THR A 189 5.86 -15.89 -12.63
C THR A 189 7.11 -15.44 -13.39
N ASN A 190 7.12 -15.59 -14.72
CA ASN A 190 8.20 -15.07 -15.56
C ASN A 190 8.46 -13.57 -15.38
N ILE A 191 7.43 -12.80 -15.01
CA ILE A 191 7.54 -11.36 -14.77
C ILE A 191 8.42 -11.11 -13.54
N ALA A 192 8.15 -11.79 -12.42
CA ALA A 192 8.97 -11.71 -11.22
C ALA A 192 10.40 -12.19 -11.47
N ARG A 193 10.58 -13.27 -12.24
CA ARG A 193 11.89 -13.79 -12.60
C ARG A 193 12.71 -12.78 -13.41
N LEU A 194 12.10 -12.13 -14.41
CA LEU A 194 12.76 -11.10 -15.21
C LEU A 194 13.09 -9.87 -14.38
N ALA A 195 12.15 -9.38 -13.56
CA ALA A 195 12.36 -8.23 -12.68
C ALA A 195 13.54 -8.46 -11.71
N ARG A 196 13.59 -9.63 -11.05
CA ARG A 196 14.71 -10.00 -10.16
C ARG A 196 16.04 -10.08 -10.91
N LYS A 197 16.06 -10.83 -12.02
CA LYS A 197 17.29 -11.11 -12.77
C LYS A 197 17.98 -9.83 -13.26
N HIS A 198 17.21 -8.83 -13.61
CA HIS A 198 17.70 -7.56 -14.18
C HIS A 198 17.61 -6.39 -13.20
N SER A 199 17.24 -6.65 -11.93
CA SER A 199 17.04 -5.62 -10.90
C SER A 199 16.14 -4.49 -11.39
N ALA A 200 15.13 -4.83 -12.18
CA ALA A 200 14.24 -3.85 -12.79
C ALA A 200 13.28 -3.25 -11.75
N THR A 201 13.14 -1.93 -11.76
CA THR A 201 12.07 -1.27 -11.00
C THR A 201 10.72 -1.62 -11.60
N VAL A 202 9.79 -2.14 -10.80
CA VAL A 202 8.43 -2.48 -11.26
C VAL A 202 7.49 -1.32 -10.98
N VAL A 203 6.74 -0.88 -12.01
CA VAL A 203 5.70 0.17 -11.88
C VAL A 203 4.35 -0.48 -12.10
N PRO A 204 3.51 -0.62 -11.06
CA PRO A 204 2.16 -1.14 -11.19
C PRO A 204 1.24 -0.07 -11.76
N MET A 205 0.38 -0.48 -12.70
CA MET A 205 -0.69 0.36 -13.25
C MET A 205 -2.02 -0.37 -13.13
N HIS A 206 -3.10 0.40 -13.09
CA HIS A 206 -4.46 -0.11 -13.13
C HIS A 206 -5.29 0.65 -14.16
N ILE A 207 -5.88 -0.08 -15.07
CA ILE A 207 -6.80 0.42 -16.10
C ILE A 207 -8.21 0.11 -15.63
N GLU A 208 -9.03 1.14 -15.43
CA GLU A 208 -10.41 0.98 -14.98
C GLU A 208 -11.33 0.57 -16.12
N GLY A 209 -12.16 -0.41 -15.87
CA GLY A 209 -13.22 -0.76 -16.80
C GLY A 209 -13.43 -2.26 -17.00
N LYS A 210 -14.32 -2.57 -17.92
CA LYS A 210 -14.70 -3.93 -18.29
C LYS A 210 -15.29 -3.99 -19.68
N ASN A 211 -15.18 -5.14 -20.32
CA ASN A 211 -15.88 -5.46 -21.57
C ASN A 211 -17.37 -5.69 -21.36
N SER A 212 -18.13 -5.81 -22.43
CA SER A 212 -19.60 -5.95 -22.39
C SER A 212 -20.04 -7.24 -21.68
N SER A 213 -21.29 -7.23 -21.20
CA SER A 213 -21.90 -8.42 -20.59
C SER A 213 -21.94 -9.60 -21.58
N LEU A 214 -22.12 -9.33 -22.87
CA LEU A 214 -22.10 -10.35 -23.92
C LEU A 214 -20.72 -11.01 -24.05
N PHE A 215 -19.63 -10.22 -23.98
CA PHE A 215 -18.26 -10.75 -23.96
C PHE A 215 -18.04 -11.74 -22.82
N HIS A 216 -18.51 -11.39 -21.63
CA HIS A 216 -18.39 -12.26 -20.45
C HIS A 216 -19.28 -13.50 -20.54
N LEU A 217 -20.50 -13.35 -21.06
CA LEU A 217 -21.44 -14.47 -21.24
C LEU A 217 -20.88 -15.49 -22.25
N LEU A 218 -20.45 -15.03 -23.44
CA LEU A 218 -19.88 -15.92 -24.46
C LEU A 218 -18.57 -16.55 -23.99
N GLY A 219 -17.78 -15.86 -23.17
CA GLY A 219 -16.59 -16.41 -22.54
C GLY A 219 -16.86 -17.56 -21.57
N ARG A 220 -18.06 -17.63 -20.98
CA ARG A 220 -18.52 -18.76 -20.15
C ARG A 220 -18.87 -19.98 -20.99
N VAL A 221 -19.38 -19.76 -22.21
CA VAL A 221 -19.69 -20.84 -23.15
C VAL A 221 -18.41 -21.44 -23.70
N HIS A 222 -17.51 -20.62 -24.24
CA HIS A 222 -16.21 -21.08 -24.76
C HIS A 222 -15.17 -19.96 -24.83
N PRO A 223 -13.90 -20.17 -24.38
CA PRO A 223 -12.85 -19.15 -24.39
C PRO A 223 -12.54 -18.56 -25.78
N ARG A 224 -12.65 -19.36 -26.86
CA ARG A 224 -12.42 -18.87 -28.24
C ARG A 224 -13.47 -17.86 -28.69
N LEU A 225 -14.73 -18.00 -28.25
CA LEU A 225 -15.78 -16.99 -28.54
C LEU A 225 -15.44 -15.65 -27.91
N ARG A 226 -14.94 -15.68 -26.66
CA ARG A 226 -14.44 -14.47 -25.99
C ARG A 226 -13.33 -13.78 -26.81
N THR A 227 -12.34 -14.56 -27.27
CA THR A 227 -11.24 -14.00 -28.07
C THR A 227 -11.74 -13.40 -29.39
N ALA A 228 -12.68 -14.05 -30.05
CA ALA A 228 -13.27 -13.55 -31.30
C ALA A 228 -14.03 -12.21 -31.08
N MET A 229 -14.64 -12.02 -29.91
CA MET A 229 -15.36 -10.80 -29.56
C MET A 229 -14.46 -9.59 -29.30
N LEU A 230 -13.14 -9.74 -29.12
CA LEU A 230 -12.23 -8.62 -28.80
C LEU A 230 -12.23 -7.53 -29.87
N VAL A 231 -12.42 -7.89 -31.15
CA VAL A 231 -12.53 -6.93 -32.24
C VAL A 231 -13.78 -6.07 -32.10
N ARG A 232 -14.91 -6.70 -31.80
CA ARG A 232 -16.17 -5.99 -31.54
C ARG A 232 -16.08 -5.11 -30.29
N GLU A 233 -15.45 -5.60 -29.22
CA GLU A 233 -15.26 -4.82 -27.99
C GLU A 233 -14.40 -3.57 -28.23
N LEU A 234 -13.36 -3.65 -29.07
CA LEU A 234 -12.57 -2.49 -29.49
C LEU A 234 -13.46 -1.44 -30.16
N CYS A 235 -14.29 -1.86 -31.13
CA CYS A 235 -15.20 -0.95 -31.83
C CYS A 235 -16.29 -0.38 -30.91
N ASN A 236 -16.78 -1.15 -29.94
CA ASN A 236 -17.79 -0.71 -28.97
C ASN A 236 -17.27 0.36 -28.01
N LYS A 237 -15.96 0.48 -27.85
CA LYS A 237 -15.30 1.47 -26.95
C LYS A 237 -14.88 2.75 -27.68
N CYS A 238 -15.15 2.89 -28.97
CA CYS A 238 -14.98 4.18 -29.64
C CYS A 238 -15.77 5.27 -28.92
N ASN A 239 -15.24 6.49 -28.89
CA ASN A 239 -15.83 7.66 -28.21
C ASN A 239 -15.97 7.47 -26.69
N SER A 240 -15.01 6.84 -26.04
CA SER A 240 -15.02 6.64 -24.59
C SER A 240 -13.83 7.27 -23.90
N GLU A 241 -13.96 7.49 -22.58
CA GLU A 241 -12.87 7.88 -21.70
C GLU A 241 -12.52 6.71 -20.79
N VAL A 242 -11.22 6.51 -20.54
CA VAL A 242 -10.68 5.44 -19.70
C VAL A 242 -9.84 6.04 -18.59
N ASN A 243 -10.15 5.70 -17.37
CA ASN A 243 -9.37 6.12 -16.20
C ASN A 243 -8.18 5.18 -15.98
N ILE A 244 -7.03 5.78 -15.71
CA ILE A 244 -5.77 5.09 -15.46
C ILE A 244 -5.24 5.51 -14.09
N ARG A 245 -4.75 4.55 -13.31
CA ARG A 245 -4.04 4.81 -12.06
C ARG A 245 -2.64 4.24 -12.14
N ILE A 246 -1.67 5.03 -11.74
CA ILE A 246 -0.24 4.66 -11.78
C ILE A 246 0.26 4.62 -10.34
N GLY A 247 0.67 3.44 -9.90
CA GLY A 247 1.19 3.23 -8.55
C GLY A 247 2.66 3.65 -8.41
N SER A 248 3.10 3.67 -7.16
CA SER A 248 4.47 4.00 -6.82
C SER A 248 5.45 2.94 -7.32
N PRO A 249 6.60 3.33 -7.87
CA PRO A 249 7.64 2.40 -8.31
C PRO A 249 8.12 1.49 -7.17
N ILE A 250 8.29 0.20 -7.48
CA ILE A 250 8.77 -0.83 -6.57
C ILE A 250 10.22 -1.15 -6.96
N PRO A 251 11.23 -0.60 -6.27
CA PRO A 251 12.62 -0.86 -6.59
C PRO A 251 13.03 -2.29 -6.20
N ALA A 252 14.04 -2.83 -6.86
CA ALA A 252 14.48 -4.22 -6.70
C ALA A 252 14.90 -4.61 -5.27
N ASN A 253 15.34 -3.64 -4.46
CA ASN A 253 15.67 -3.89 -3.06
C ASN A 253 14.43 -4.28 -2.21
N GLN A 254 13.21 -3.92 -2.63
CA GLN A 254 11.96 -4.33 -2.00
C GLN A 254 11.51 -5.75 -2.37
N PHE A 255 12.21 -6.44 -3.29
CA PHE A 255 11.93 -7.83 -3.61
C PHE A 255 12.49 -8.80 -2.56
N LYS A 256 13.32 -8.31 -1.64
CA LYS A 256 13.83 -9.07 -0.50
C LYS A 256 12.68 -9.55 0.37
N GLY A 257 12.78 -10.78 0.87
CA GLY A 257 11.72 -11.42 1.67
C GLY A 257 10.71 -12.24 0.85
N HIS A 258 10.56 -11.99 -0.44
CA HIS A 258 9.81 -12.91 -1.30
C HIS A 258 10.71 -14.08 -1.70
N GLU A 259 10.52 -15.25 -1.10
CA GLU A 259 11.36 -16.43 -1.37
C GLU A 259 11.13 -16.99 -2.78
N THR A 260 9.88 -16.93 -3.27
CA THR A 260 9.50 -17.49 -4.58
C THR A 260 9.11 -16.40 -5.57
N ASN A 261 9.13 -16.74 -6.87
CA ASN A 261 8.63 -15.85 -7.91
C ASN A 261 7.09 -15.75 -7.87
N GLU A 262 6.41 -16.77 -7.38
CA GLU A 262 4.96 -16.81 -7.15
C GLU A 262 4.56 -15.76 -6.12
N SER A 263 5.25 -15.70 -4.99
CA SER A 263 5.05 -14.69 -3.95
C SER A 263 5.25 -13.28 -4.50
N LEU A 264 6.35 -13.05 -5.22
CA LEU A 264 6.68 -11.74 -5.76
C LEU A 264 5.71 -11.27 -6.85
N VAL A 265 5.33 -12.14 -7.79
CA VAL A 265 4.38 -11.74 -8.84
C VAL A 265 2.99 -11.47 -8.28
N ARG A 266 2.56 -12.20 -7.25
CA ARG A 266 1.32 -11.91 -6.52
C ARG A 266 1.39 -10.54 -5.84
N TYR A 267 2.52 -10.18 -5.27
CA TYR A 267 2.71 -8.84 -4.70
C TYR A 267 2.55 -7.76 -5.78
N PHE A 268 3.15 -7.94 -6.97
CA PHE A 268 2.97 -7.00 -8.07
C PHE A 268 1.50 -6.89 -8.51
N GLN A 269 0.80 -8.04 -8.57
CA GLN A 269 -0.63 -8.06 -8.88
C GLN A 269 -1.44 -7.30 -7.82
N MET A 270 -1.19 -7.55 -6.54
CA MET A 270 -1.85 -6.84 -5.44
C MET A 270 -1.59 -5.32 -5.50
N ARG A 271 -0.37 -4.90 -5.86
CA ARG A 271 -0.02 -3.47 -6.03
C ARG A 271 -0.76 -2.82 -7.19
N SER A 272 -1.10 -3.57 -8.25
CA SER A 272 -1.96 -3.09 -9.34
C SER A 272 -3.45 -3.09 -8.93
N ASP A 273 -3.92 -4.17 -8.30
CA ASP A 273 -5.33 -4.31 -7.93
C ASP A 273 -5.76 -3.31 -6.86
N ILE A 274 -4.88 -2.99 -5.90
CA ILE A 274 -5.15 -2.05 -4.82
C ILE A 274 -5.48 -0.64 -5.34
N LEU A 275 -4.90 -0.26 -6.48
CA LEU A 275 -5.16 1.04 -7.10
C LEU A 275 -6.64 1.24 -7.44
N SER A 276 -7.38 0.14 -7.73
CA SER A 276 -8.83 0.23 -8.01
C SER A 276 -9.66 0.65 -6.80
N HIS A 277 -9.09 0.60 -5.59
CA HIS A 277 -9.77 0.92 -4.34
C HIS A 277 -9.42 2.31 -3.80
N GLN A 278 -8.58 3.08 -4.51
CA GLN A 278 -8.33 4.48 -4.17
C GLN A 278 -9.64 5.28 -4.33
N GLU A 279 -9.99 6.05 -3.32
CA GLU A 279 -11.11 6.99 -3.43
C GLU A 279 -10.73 8.13 -4.37
N ASN A 280 -11.69 8.58 -5.18
CA ASN A 280 -11.49 9.79 -5.98
C ASN A 280 -11.48 10.98 -5.01
N THR A 281 -10.39 11.71 -4.99
CA THR A 281 -10.07 12.81 -4.05
C THR A 281 -10.97 14.06 -4.19
N GLU A 282 -12.21 13.94 -4.63
CA GLU A 282 -13.11 15.10 -4.85
C GLU A 282 -14.20 15.28 -3.76
N GLU A 283 -14.30 14.38 -2.77
CA GLU A 283 -15.20 14.57 -1.63
C GLU A 283 -14.41 14.57 -0.31
N GLU A 284 -14.00 15.76 0.13
CA GLU A 284 -13.74 16.01 1.55
C GLU A 284 -15.06 15.79 2.29
N THR A 285 -15.21 14.64 2.92
CA THR A 285 -16.30 14.43 3.88
C THR A 285 -16.04 15.38 5.06
N PRO A 286 -16.91 16.33 5.35
CA PRO A 286 -16.75 17.16 6.54
C PRO A 286 -16.75 16.23 7.76
N LEU A 287 -15.72 16.33 8.58
CA LEU A 287 -15.69 15.67 9.88
C LEU A 287 -16.94 16.12 10.68
N PRO A 288 -17.57 15.23 11.46
CA PRO A 288 -18.66 15.63 12.34
C PRO A 288 -18.16 16.76 13.25
N THR A 289 -18.82 17.88 13.24
CA THR A 289 -18.60 18.98 14.18
C THR A 289 -19.13 18.56 15.55
N GLU A 290 -18.43 17.69 16.25
CA GLU A 290 -18.54 17.66 17.71
C GLU A 290 -17.99 18.98 18.24
N GLN A 291 -18.60 19.52 19.30
CA GLN A 291 -18.16 20.77 19.93
C GLN A 291 -16.76 20.53 20.50
N VAL A 292 -15.74 20.95 19.75
CA VAL A 292 -14.34 20.87 20.17
C VAL A 292 -14.07 22.09 21.03
N GLU A 293 -13.64 21.88 22.28
CA GLU A 293 -13.22 22.95 23.18
C GLU A 293 -11.97 23.67 22.65
N ASP A 294 -11.86 24.96 22.91
CA ASP A 294 -10.63 25.70 22.63
C ASP A 294 -9.49 25.16 23.50
N ILE A 295 -8.32 24.99 22.88
CA ILE A 295 -7.14 24.48 23.59
C ILE A 295 -6.67 25.57 24.57
N THR A 296 -6.34 25.16 25.79
CA THR A 296 -5.79 26.05 26.84
C THR A 296 -4.56 26.79 26.34
N GLU A 297 -4.36 28.02 26.79
CA GLU A 297 -3.17 28.81 26.49
C GLU A 297 -1.89 28.14 27.05
N LYS A 298 -0.75 28.44 26.41
CA LYS A 298 0.56 27.96 26.85
C LYS A 298 0.87 28.45 28.28
N GLN A 299 1.44 27.60 29.11
CA GLN A 299 1.96 27.97 30.42
C GLN A 299 3.15 28.96 30.28
N ASP A 300 3.32 29.83 31.28
CA ASP A 300 4.46 30.76 31.32
C ASP A 300 5.80 30.00 31.37
N ASP A 301 6.76 30.40 30.54
CA ASP A 301 8.05 29.72 30.44
C ASP A 301 8.82 29.69 31.76
N SER A 302 8.66 30.74 32.60
CA SER A 302 9.30 30.83 33.93
C SER A 302 8.72 29.80 34.92
N ILE A 303 7.41 29.57 34.85
CA ILE A 303 6.73 28.60 35.71
C ILE A 303 7.12 27.16 35.31
N LEU A 304 7.21 26.90 33.99
CA LEU A 304 7.69 25.62 33.49
C LEU A 304 9.14 25.34 33.89
N ALA A 305 10.01 26.36 33.79
CA ALA A 305 11.41 26.27 34.21
C ALA A 305 11.53 25.98 35.73
N GLN A 306 10.65 26.56 36.53
CA GLN A 306 10.62 26.34 37.99
C GLN A 306 10.27 24.87 38.33
N ASP A 307 9.33 24.24 37.63
CA ASP A 307 9.07 22.80 37.81
C ASP A 307 10.35 21.98 37.54
N ILE A 308 11.10 22.32 36.47
CA ILE A 308 12.38 21.63 36.16
C ILE A 308 13.43 21.84 37.25
N GLU A 309 13.59 23.07 37.75
CA GLU A 309 14.57 23.41 38.80
C GLU A 309 14.27 22.72 40.15
N ASN A 310 12.99 22.48 40.41
CA ASN A 310 12.55 21.80 41.62
C ASN A 310 12.74 20.26 41.56
N LEU A 311 12.97 19.69 40.39
CA LEU A 311 13.19 18.26 40.23
C LEU A 311 14.53 17.83 40.85
N PRO A 312 14.56 16.65 41.52
CA PRO A 312 15.81 16.11 42.03
C PRO A 312 16.76 15.75 40.86
N PRO A 313 18.08 15.80 41.04
CA PRO A 313 19.03 15.43 39.97
C PRO A 313 18.82 14.03 39.40
N SER A 314 18.24 13.11 40.18
CA SER A 314 17.88 11.78 39.72
C SER A 314 16.74 11.74 38.70
N ALA A 315 15.96 12.80 38.56
CA ALA A 315 14.89 12.91 37.58
C ALA A 315 15.45 13.03 36.14
N LEU A 316 16.65 13.57 35.98
CA LEU A 316 17.31 13.65 34.68
C LEU A 316 17.78 12.26 34.25
N LEU A 317 17.21 11.76 33.16
CA LEU A 317 17.57 10.46 32.59
C LEU A 317 18.72 10.57 31.59
N CYS A 318 18.64 11.51 30.67
CA CYS A 318 19.69 11.77 29.69
C CYS A 318 19.56 13.16 29.07
N GLU A 319 20.65 13.63 28.46
CA GLU A 319 20.67 14.91 27.76
C GLU A 319 21.49 14.84 26.47
N LYS A 320 21.20 15.73 25.54
CA LYS A 320 21.98 15.97 24.32
C LYS A 320 21.80 17.40 23.87
N LYS A 321 22.85 18.24 24.07
CA LYS A 321 22.78 19.69 23.83
C LYS A 321 21.68 20.30 24.70
N ALA A 322 20.78 21.10 24.10
CA ALA A 322 19.65 21.72 24.79
C ALA A 322 18.51 20.75 25.15
N PHE A 323 18.54 19.51 24.68
CA PHE A 323 17.48 18.53 24.91
C PHE A 323 17.77 17.67 26.13
N GLN A 324 16.86 17.66 27.09
CA GLN A 324 16.94 16.95 28.36
C GLN A 324 15.71 16.04 28.53
N VAL A 325 15.91 14.79 28.91
CA VAL A 325 14.83 13.86 29.18
C VAL A 325 14.70 13.65 30.68
N TYR A 326 13.55 13.99 31.23
CA TYR A 326 13.22 13.83 32.63
C TYR A 326 12.19 12.74 32.85
N VAL A 327 12.14 12.24 34.08
CA VAL A 327 11.04 11.41 34.62
C VAL A 327 10.53 12.05 35.88
N ALA A 328 9.21 12.19 36.01
CA ALA A 328 8.57 12.72 37.23
C ALA A 328 7.16 12.17 37.36
N THR A 329 6.61 12.25 38.59
CA THR A 329 5.20 12.03 38.89
C THR A 329 4.39 13.32 38.67
N ALA A 330 3.08 13.21 38.61
CA ALA A 330 2.18 14.36 38.41
C ALA A 330 2.37 15.46 39.45
N ASP A 331 2.59 15.09 40.73
CA ASP A 331 2.73 16.03 41.84
C ASP A 331 4.06 16.78 41.80
N GLU A 332 5.10 16.23 41.17
CA GLU A 332 6.42 16.87 41.05
C GLU A 332 6.47 17.90 39.92
N ILE A 333 5.54 17.83 38.92
CA ILE A 333 5.54 18.67 37.74
C ILE A 333 4.15 19.26 37.42
N PRO A 334 3.47 19.91 38.35
CA PRO A 334 2.07 20.30 38.16
C PRO A 334 1.84 21.20 36.93
N HIS A 335 2.76 22.13 36.61
CA HIS A 335 2.64 23.05 35.48
C HIS A 335 3.09 22.38 34.16
N ILE A 336 4.19 21.64 34.19
CA ILE A 336 4.63 20.83 33.03
C ILE A 336 3.58 19.78 32.67
N LEU A 337 2.87 19.18 33.62
CA LEU A 337 1.79 18.24 33.33
C LEU A 337 0.64 18.90 32.56
N GLN A 338 0.27 20.15 32.92
CA GLN A 338 -0.71 20.93 32.15
C GLN A 338 -0.21 21.19 30.73
N GLU A 339 1.07 21.54 30.57
CA GLU A 339 1.67 21.77 29.26
C GLU A 339 1.78 20.46 28.44
N ILE A 340 2.06 19.32 29.08
CA ILE A 340 1.97 17.99 28.47
C ILE A 340 0.55 17.74 27.96
N GLY A 341 -0.48 17.98 28.77
CA GLY A 341 -1.87 17.82 28.39
C GLY A 341 -2.26 18.69 27.19
N ARG A 342 -1.80 19.94 27.19
CA ARG A 342 -2.02 20.92 26.10
C ARG A 342 -1.36 20.47 24.80
N THR A 343 -0.08 20.18 24.82
CA THR A 343 0.70 19.83 23.64
C THR A 343 0.33 18.43 23.12
N ARG A 344 -0.13 17.55 23.97
CA ARG A 344 -0.68 16.24 23.66
C ARG A 344 -1.98 16.38 22.87
N GLU A 345 -2.93 17.21 23.35
CA GLU A 345 -4.18 17.48 22.64
C GLU A 345 -3.93 18.13 21.27
N ILE A 346 -3.05 19.12 21.17
CA ILE A 346 -2.66 19.74 19.88
C ILE A 346 -2.16 18.66 18.90
N THR A 347 -1.28 17.78 19.39
CA THR A 347 -0.62 16.80 18.53
C THR A 347 -1.60 15.72 18.07
N PHE A 348 -2.49 15.25 18.94
CA PHE A 348 -3.47 14.23 18.61
C PHE A 348 -4.62 14.77 17.75
N ARG A 349 -5.09 16.00 17.97
CA ARG A 349 -6.06 16.65 17.06
C ARG A 349 -5.53 16.74 15.63
N ALA A 350 -4.23 17.03 15.47
CA ALA A 350 -3.63 17.17 14.14
C ALA A 350 -3.65 15.86 13.33
N VAL A 351 -3.90 14.72 13.97
CA VAL A 351 -4.01 13.39 13.33
C VAL A 351 -5.39 12.73 13.53
N GLY A 352 -6.40 13.52 13.95
CA GLY A 352 -7.77 13.03 14.13
C GLY A 352 -7.97 12.14 15.38
N GLU A 353 -7.01 12.13 16.31
CA GLU A 353 -7.03 11.34 17.55
C GLU A 353 -7.19 12.19 18.82
N GLY A 354 -7.55 13.47 18.71
CA GLY A 354 -7.75 14.37 19.86
C GLY A 354 -8.97 13.97 20.71
N THR A 355 -8.93 14.34 21.99
CA THR A 355 -10.07 14.12 22.92
C THR A 355 -11.19 15.12 22.73
N GLY A 356 -10.95 16.23 22.00
CA GLY A 356 -11.87 17.36 21.85
C GLY A 356 -11.92 18.29 23.06
N LYS A 357 -11.21 17.99 24.14
CA LYS A 357 -11.14 18.80 25.37
C LYS A 357 -10.06 19.86 25.29
N ALA A 358 -10.12 20.85 26.15
CA ALA A 358 -9.07 21.89 26.24
C ALA A 358 -7.68 21.35 26.60
N LEU A 359 -7.63 20.19 27.29
CA LEU A 359 -6.42 19.46 27.69
C LEU A 359 -6.67 17.94 27.61
N ASP A 360 -5.74 17.18 27.05
CA ASP A 360 -5.74 15.70 27.14
C ASP A 360 -5.08 15.27 28.47
N LEU A 361 -5.84 15.37 29.56
CA LEU A 361 -5.50 14.82 30.87
C LEU A 361 -6.63 13.91 31.36
N ASP A 362 -6.25 12.79 31.97
CA ASP A 362 -7.18 11.81 32.52
C ASP A 362 -6.74 11.34 33.93
N GLN A 363 -7.58 10.52 34.57
CA GLN A 363 -7.31 10.00 35.91
C GLN A 363 -6.02 9.17 36.01
N TYR A 364 -5.54 8.62 34.91
CA TYR A 364 -4.32 7.80 34.88
C TYR A 364 -3.05 8.65 34.92
N ASP A 365 -3.13 9.94 34.58
CA ASP A 365 -1.98 10.84 34.65
C ASP A 365 -1.45 10.99 36.10
N GLN A 366 -2.31 10.80 37.10
CA GLN A 366 -1.94 10.80 38.52
C GLN A 366 -1.28 9.50 39.00
N LEU A 367 -1.49 8.39 38.27
CA LEU A 367 -1.01 7.06 38.66
C LEU A 367 0.30 6.67 37.98
N TYR A 368 0.66 7.40 36.92
CA TYR A 368 1.78 7.05 36.06
C TYR A 368 2.93 8.05 36.22
N HIS A 369 4.12 7.61 35.85
CA HIS A 369 5.26 8.50 35.65
C HIS A 369 5.15 9.14 34.26
N HIS A 370 5.64 10.36 34.15
CA HIS A 370 5.77 11.10 32.91
C HIS A 370 7.23 11.17 32.51
N ILE A 371 7.58 10.54 31.36
CA ILE A 371 8.89 10.71 30.75
C ILE A 371 8.72 11.75 29.64
N PHE A 372 9.39 12.90 29.78
CA PHE A 372 9.23 14.01 28.84
C PHE A 372 10.55 14.57 28.38
N LEU A 373 10.56 15.04 27.13
CA LEU A 373 11.69 15.71 26.50
C LEU A 373 11.50 17.21 26.60
N TRP A 374 12.41 17.85 27.29
CA TRP A 374 12.47 19.29 27.51
C TRP A 374 13.53 19.94 26.62
N ASN A 375 13.25 21.07 26.03
CA ASN A 375 14.24 21.91 25.36
C ASN A 375 14.56 23.14 26.24
N SER A 376 15.74 23.15 26.84
CA SER A 376 16.16 24.19 27.79
C SER A 376 16.40 25.56 27.11
N GLU A 377 16.66 25.62 25.80
CA GLU A 377 16.86 26.91 25.07
C GLU A 377 15.53 27.62 24.79
N THR A 378 14.43 26.87 24.62
CA THR A 378 13.13 27.40 24.20
C THR A 378 12.05 27.25 25.27
N SER A 379 12.39 26.67 26.42
CA SER A 379 11.45 26.34 27.52
C SER A 379 10.19 25.64 27.00
N GLU A 380 10.41 24.57 26.20
CA GLU A 380 9.31 23.83 25.56
C GLU A 380 9.32 22.36 25.94
N VAL A 381 8.14 21.81 26.20
CA VAL A 381 7.91 20.37 26.21
C VAL A 381 7.84 19.89 24.76
N VAL A 382 8.83 19.11 24.33
CA VAL A 382 8.97 18.64 22.94
C VAL A 382 8.14 17.39 22.66
N GLY A 383 7.94 16.56 23.68
CA GLY A 383 7.16 15.34 23.60
C GLY A 383 7.24 14.56 24.91
N ALA A 384 6.37 13.58 25.09
CA ALA A 384 6.32 12.79 26.30
C ALA A 384 5.78 11.37 26.06
N TYR A 385 6.00 10.55 27.08
CA TYR A 385 5.37 9.25 27.30
C TYR A 385 4.81 9.19 28.71
N ARG A 386 3.67 8.50 28.88
CA ARG A 386 3.12 8.10 30.16
C ARG A 386 3.52 6.65 30.42
N LEU A 387 4.09 6.36 31.59
CA LEU A 387 4.64 5.05 31.93
C LEU A 387 4.17 4.60 33.32
N GLY A 388 3.50 3.45 33.41
CA GLY A 388 2.98 2.87 34.65
C GLY A 388 3.70 1.59 35.07
N LEU A 389 4.07 1.45 36.33
CA LEU A 389 4.58 0.22 36.92
C LEU A 389 3.40 -0.70 37.22
N VAL A 390 3.21 -1.74 36.41
CA VAL A 390 1.96 -2.53 36.38
C VAL A 390 1.69 -3.23 37.70
N ASP A 391 2.68 -3.87 38.30
CA ASP A 391 2.56 -4.57 39.56
C ASP A 391 2.19 -3.62 40.71
N GLU A 392 2.77 -2.41 40.75
CA GLU A 392 2.43 -1.39 41.75
C GLU A 392 1.02 -0.84 41.56
N ILE A 393 0.65 -0.55 40.32
CA ILE A 393 -0.70 -0.05 39.99
C ILE A 393 -1.75 -1.11 40.31
N ILE A 394 -1.53 -2.36 39.89
CA ILE A 394 -2.48 -3.45 40.17
C ILE A 394 -2.62 -3.71 41.67
N SER A 395 -1.52 -3.65 42.42
CA SER A 395 -1.57 -3.87 43.87
C SER A 395 -2.42 -2.83 44.63
N LYS A 396 -2.46 -1.58 44.13
CA LYS A 396 -3.17 -0.45 44.75
C LYS A 396 -4.58 -0.24 44.21
N HIS A 397 -4.76 -0.45 42.88
CA HIS A 397 -5.97 -0.04 42.16
C HIS A 397 -6.61 -1.19 41.37
N GLY A 398 -6.06 -2.40 41.42
CA GLY A 398 -6.47 -3.51 40.55
C GLY A 398 -6.17 -3.23 39.06
N THR A 399 -6.61 -4.10 38.16
CA THR A 399 -6.42 -3.92 36.71
C THR A 399 -7.09 -2.67 36.16
N LYS A 400 -8.09 -2.12 36.84
CA LYS A 400 -8.77 -0.85 36.47
C LYS A 400 -7.86 0.37 36.59
N GLY A 401 -6.76 0.29 37.34
CA GLY A 401 -5.72 1.32 37.40
C GLY A 401 -4.86 1.40 36.12
N LEU A 402 -4.95 0.41 35.23
CA LEU A 402 -4.26 0.42 33.94
C LEU A 402 -5.11 1.10 32.88
N TYR A 403 -4.49 1.98 32.08
CA TYR A 403 -5.18 2.63 30.96
C TYR A 403 -5.74 1.62 29.97
N SER A 404 -4.98 0.59 29.65
CA SER A 404 -5.41 -0.47 28.72
C SER A 404 -6.68 -1.21 29.17
N SER A 405 -7.08 -1.11 30.44
CA SER A 405 -8.35 -1.65 30.91
C SER A 405 -9.58 -0.92 30.34
N THR A 406 -9.42 0.27 29.78
CA THR A 406 -10.47 0.98 29.05
C THR A 406 -10.79 0.31 27.70
N ILE A 407 -9.80 -0.39 27.11
CA ILE A 407 -9.90 -1.05 25.81
C ILE A 407 -10.15 -2.56 25.97
N PHE A 408 -9.56 -3.17 27.04
CA PHE A 408 -9.55 -4.62 27.23
C PHE A 408 -10.01 -5.01 28.63
N GLN A 409 -10.71 -6.13 28.71
CA GLN A 409 -10.96 -6.87 29.94
C GLN A 409 -9.88 -7.95 30.08
N TYR A 410 -9.24 -8.04 31.23
CA TYR A 410 -8.22 -9.03 31.56
C TYR A 410 -8.77 -10.15 32.44
N SER A 411 -8.23 -11.38 32.29
CA SER A 411 -8.40 -12.43 33.33
C SER A 411 -7.53 -12.11 34.55
N ASP A 412 -7.90 -12.64 35.70
CA ASP A 412 -7.20 -12.36 36.97
C ASP A 412 -5.71 -12.72 36.95
N ASP A 413 -5.36 -13.75 36.18
CA ASP A 413 -3.99 -14.27 35.99
C ASP A 413 -3.26 -13.68 34.78
N ALA A 414 -3.81 -12.65 34.11
CA ALA A 414 -3.26 -12.16 32.86
C ALA A 414 -1.80 -11.71 32.97
N PHE A 415 -1.48 -10.96 34.01
CA PHE A 415 -0.16 -10.35 34.20
C PHE A 415 0.85 -11.27 34.91
N ASP A 416 0.41 -12.38 35.57
CA ASP A 416 1.30 -13.31 36.27
C ASP A 416 2.39 -13.88 35.36
N SER A 417 2.04 -14.14 34.08
CA SER A 417 2.97 -14.70 33.10
C SER A 417 3.94 -13.68 32.49
N LEU A 418 3.69 -12.38 32.69
CA LEU A 418 4.57 -11.31 32.16
C LEU A 418 5.65 -10.93 33.17
N GLY A 419 5.40 -11.13 34.45
CA GLY A 419 6.29 -10.63 35.52
C GLY A 419 6.22 -9.12 35.68
N LYS A 420 7.28 -8.50 36.20
CA LYS A 420 7.37 -7.04 36.29
C LYS A 420 7.37 -6.39 34.92
N THR A 421 6.38 -5.57 34.64
CA THR A 421 6.10 -5.01 33.33
C THR A 421 5.71 -3.54 33.46
N MET A 422 6.02 -2.73 32.47
CA MET A 422 5.63 -1.32 32.44
C MET A 422 4.62 -1.09 31.30
N GLU A 423 3.55 -0.34 31.58
CA GLU A 423 2.60 0.10 30.58
C GLU A 423 3.02 1.46 30.02
N LEU A 424 3.18 1.55 28.70
CA LEU A 424 3.45 2.78 27.97
C LEU A 424 2.17 3.30 27.30
N GLY A 425 1.97 4.61 27.37
CA GLY A 425 0.84 5.26 26.70
C GLY A 425 1.09 6.73 26.40
N ARG A 426 0.12 7.35 25.74
CA ARG A 426 0.13 8.79 25.44
C ARG A 426 1.44 9.29 24.84
N SER A 427 1.99 8.52 23.92
CA SER A 427 3.24 8.81 23.23
C SER A 427 3.05 9.90 22.17
N TYR A 428 3.76 11.00 22.26
CA TYR A 428 3.72 12.06 21.26
C TYR A 428 5.03 12.83 21.17
N VAL A 429 5.23 13.48 20.02
CA VAL A 429 6.22 14.53 19.77
C VAL A 429 5.50 15.63 19.02
N ILE A 430 5.63 16.89 19.46
CA ILE A 430 4.92 17.99 18.82
C ILE A 430 5.36 18.18 17.36
N PRO A 431 4.48 18.62 16.45
CA PRO A 431 4.74 18.66 14.99
C PRO A 431 6.06 19.34 14.59
N LYS A 432 6.45 20.42 15.29
CA LYS A 432 7.70 21.15 15.08
C LYS A 432 8.96 20.27 15.14
N TYR A 433 8.93 19.17 15.92
CA TYR A 433 10.10 18.32 16.17
C TYR A 433 9.97 16.89 15.60
N GLN A 434 8.84 16.53 14.96
CA GLN A 434 8.60 15.15 14.45
C GLN A 434 9.56 14.73 13.35
N ARG A 435 9.93 15.60 12.42
CA ARG A 435 10.71 15.24 11.23
C ARG A 435 12.21 15.02 11.48
N ARG A 436 12.71 15.26 12.69
CA ARG A 436 14.14 15.21 13.02
C ARG A 436 14.64 13.85 13.51
N GLY A 437 13.76 12.86 13.77
CA GLY A 437 14.13 11.51 14.26
C GLY A 437 14.83 11.48 15.65
N THR A 438 15.45 12.58 16.03
CA THR A 438 16.22 12.72 17.28
C THR A 438 15.34 12.72 18.52
N SER A 439 14.16 13.36 18.46
CA SER A 439 13.26 13.52 19.62
C SER A 439 12.73 12.17 20.12
N LEU A 440 12.23 11.32 19.22
CA LEU A 440 11.77 9.97 19.56
C LEU A 440 12.92 9.10 20.08
N SER A 441 14.10 9.20 19.48
CA SER A 441 15.29 8.46 19.92
C SER A 441 15.73 8.85 21.33
N LEU A 442 15.66 10.15 21.69
CA LEU A 442 16.00 10.64 23.05
C LEU A 442 14.97 10.18 24.07
N LEU A 443 13.67 10.24 23.75
CA LEU A 443 12.61 9.71 24.62
C LEU A 443 12.82 8.21 24.89
N TRP A 444 13.14 7.43 23.85
CA TRP A 444 13.44 6.01 24.01
C TRP A 444 14.71 5.76 24.83
N ARG A 445 15.75 6.59 24.68
CA ARG A 445 16.94 6.55 25.55
C ARG A 445 16.55 6.76 27.02
N GLY A 446 15.67 7.73 27.29
CA GLY A 446 15.13 7.97 28.62
C GLY A 446 14.35 6.77 29.14
N ILE A 447 13.44 6.20 28.35
CA ILE A 447 12.66 5.02 28.71
C ILE A 447 13.58 3.85 29.10
N ILE A 448 14.58 3.52 28.27
CA ILE A 448 15.51 2.43 28.54
C ILE A 448 16.30 2.69 29.82
N LYS A 449 16.80 3.92 30.05
CA LYS A 449 17.49 4.28 31.27
C LYS A 449 16.60 4.18 32.50
N PHE A 450 15.33 4.57 32.39
CA PHE A 450 14.35 4.39 33.47
C PHE A 450 14.09 2.92 33.77
N VAL A 451 13.90 2.09 32.75
CA VAL A 451 13.74 0.64 32.91
C VAL A 451 14.96 0.03 33.60
N ARG A 452 16.18 0.38 33.17
CA ARG A 452 17.44 -0.15 33.78
C ARG A 452 17.65 0.30 35.22
N ARG A 453 17.06 1.43 35.66
CA ARG A 453 17.09 1.88 37.05
C ARG A 453 16.12 1.09 37.94
N ASN A 454 15.10 0.48 37.35
CA ASN A 454 14.07 -0.28 38.08
C ASN A 454 14.34 -1.78 37.90
N GLU A 455 14.95 -2.39 38.90
CA GLU A 455 15.35 -3.81 38.84
C GLU A 455 14.16 -4.75 38.63
N GLY A 456 14.35 -5.71 37.72
CA GLY A 456 13.37 -6.75 37.41
C GLY A 456 12.37 -6.36 36.32
N TYR A 457 12.40 -5.11 35.82
CA TYR A 457 11.60 -4.70 34.67
C TYR A 457 12.41 -4.82 33.38
N SER A 458 11.87 -5.52 32.38
CA SER A 458 12.41 -5.57 31.02
C SER A 458 11.31 -5.47 29.96
N LYS A 459 10.06 -5.66 30.36
CA LYS A 459 8.92 -5.75 29.46
C LYS A 459 8.11 -4.46 29.45
N LEU A 460 7.88 -3.97 28.24
CA LEU A 460 7.11 -2.77 27.98
C LEU A 460 5.91 -3.15 27.12
N PHE A 461 4.71 -2.75 27.49
CA PHE A 461 3.55 -2.93 26.64
C PHE A 461 2.69 -1.67 26.57
N GLY A 462 1.79 -1.62 25.58
CA GLY A 462 0.86 -0.52 25.45
C GLY A 462 0.05 -0.60 24.15
N ALA A 463 -0.93 0.29 24.05
CA ALA A 463 -1.71 0.45 22.84
C ALA A 463 -0.94 1.29 21.80
N VAL A 464 -0.99 0.87 20.54
CA VAL A 464 -0.49 1.62 19.39
C VAL A 464 -1.65 1.82 18.45
N SER A 465 -2.08 3.06 18.32
CA SER A 465 -3.22 3.43 17.50
C SER A 465 -2.91 3.41 16.02
N ILE A 466 -3.88 2.97 15.24
CA ILE A 466 -4.00 3.19 13.81
C ILE A 466 -5.22 4.10 13.66
N SER A 467 -4.96 5.35 13.38
CA SER A 467 -5.93 6.44 13.37
C SER A 467 -7.14 6.14 12.48
N ASP A 468 -8.29 6.72 12.79
CA ASP A 468 -9.52 6.45 12.05
C ASP A 468 -9.52 7.02 10.63
N ASP A 469 -8.64 7.96 10.35
CA ASP A 469 -8.43 8.53 9.01
C ASP A 469 -7.79 7.54 8.00
N TYR A 470 -7.29 6.37 8.45
CA TYR A 470 -6.86 5.31 7.53
C TYR A 470 -8.05 4.66 6.82
N HIS A 471 -7.90 4.45 5.53
CA HIS A 471 -8.88 3.71 4.73
C HIS A 471 -9.20 2.34 5.37
N PRO A 472 -10.48 1.91 5.43
CA PRO A 472 -10.86 0.63 6.09
C PRO A 472 -10.12 -0.60 5.56
N LEU A 473 -9.76 -0.59 4.26
CA LEU A 473 -8.96 -1.66 3.65
C LEU A 473 -7.52 -1.65 4.17
N SER A 474 -6.91 -0.48 4.41
CA SER A 474 -5.59 -0.31 5.02
C SER A 474 -5.56 -0.90 6.43
N LYS A 475 -6.54 -0.53 7.27
CA LYS A 475 -6.69 -1.09 8.64
C LYS A 475 -6.79 -2.62 8.57
N GLY A 476 -7.60 -3.15 7.65
CA GLY A 476 -7.76 -4.60 7.47
C GLY A 476 -6.49 -5.32 7.02
N LEU A 477 -5.69 -4.72 6.12
CA LEU A 477 -4.41 -5.28 5.67
C LEU A 477 -3.38 -5.33 6.81
N ILE A 478 -3.25 -4.23 7.55
CA ILE A 478 -2.34 -4.14 8.71
C ILE A 478 -2.75 -5.18 9.76
N LEU A 479 -4.02 -5.21 10.15
CA LEU A 479 -4.56 -6.14 11.14
C LEU A 479 -4.29 -7.60 10.77
N ARG A 480 -4.56 -7.99 9.52
CA ARG A 480 -4.33 -9.34 9.01
C ARG A 480 -2.86 -9.73 9.05
N PHE A 481 -1.97 -8.83 8.63
CA PHE A 481 -0.53 -9.07 8.67
C PHE A 481 -0.04 -9.29 10.11
N LEU A 482 -0.42 -8.42 11.03
CA LEU A 482 0.00 -8.48 12.41
C LEU A 482 -0.52 -9.74 13.11
N ARG A 483 -1.79 -10.11 12.89
CA ARG A 483 -2.37 -11.36 13.45
C ARG A 483 -1.64 -12.60 12.97
N LYS A 484 -1.27 -12.64 11.69
CA LYS A 484 -0.56 -13.80 11.12
C LYS A 484 0.86 -13.91 11.65
N ASN A 485 1.58 -12.79 11.73
CA ASN A 485 3.03 -12.81 11.87
C ASN A 485 3.55 -12.40 13.25
N LYS A 486 2.72 -11.72 14.07
CA LYS A 486 3.16 -11.07 15.30
C LYS A 486 2.26 -11.34 16.51
N LEU A 487 1.14 -12.06 16.38
CA LEU A 487 0.22 -12.31 17.48
C LEU A 487 0.80 -13.35 18.45
N GLN A 488 0.90 -12.99 19.73
CA GLN A 488 1.25 -13.88 20.83
C GLN A 488 -0.02 -14.58 21.36
N ALA A 489 -0.32 -15.73 20.82
CA ALA A 489 -1.57 -16.45 21.09
C ALA A 489 -1.81 -16.82 22.56
N GLY A 490 -0.75 -16.99 23.35
CA GLY A 490 -0.82 -17.32 24.77
C GLY A 490 -1.52 -16.23 25.59
N PHE A 491 -1.02 -15.00 25.48
CA PHE A 491 -1.59 -13.85 26.20
C PHE A 491 -2.92 -13.39 25.59
N ALA A 492 -3.08 -13.49 24.27
CA ALA A 492 -4.31 -13.11 23.59
C ALA A 492 -5.57 -13.84 24.12
N LYS A 493 -5.41 -15.00 24.75
CA LYS A 493 -6.50 -15.76 25.37
C LYS A 493 -6.88 -15.20 26.74
N LYS A 494 -6.00 -14.44 27.40
CA LYS A 494 -6.19 -13.87 28.73
C LYS A 494 -6.79 -12.46 28.71
N MET A 495 -7.04 -11.94 27.50
CA MET A 495 -7.62 -10.61 27.32
C MET A 495 -8.76 -10.62 26.31
N LYS A 496 -9.75 -9.76 26.51
CA LYS A 496 -10.90 -9.61 25.63
C LYS A 496 -11.15 -8.14 25.38
N ALA A 497 -11.13 -7.72 24.11
CA ALA A 497 -11.48 -6.35 23.76
C ALA A 497 -12.94 -6.05 24.08
N HIS A 498 -13.23 -4.86 24.66
CA HIS A 498 -14.58 -4.36 24.87
C HIS A 498 -15.30 -4.17 23.54
N LYS A 499 -14.63 -3.52 22.57
CA LYS A 499 -15.10 -3.37 21.20
C LYS A 499 -14.10 -4.03 20.25
N LYS A 500 -14.57 -5.07 19.52
CA LYS A 500 -13.72 -5.80 18.56
C LYS A 500 -13.65 -5.08 17.22
N PRO A 501 -12.48 -5.04 16.56
CA PRO A 501 -12.37 -4.49 15.22
C PRO A 501 -13.13 -5.35 14.20
N THR A 502 -13.80 -4.70 13.24
CA THR A 502 -14.61 -5.36 12.20
C THR A 502 -14.00 -5.28 10.80
N PHE A 503 -12.88 -4.59 10.65
CA PHE A 503 -12.24 -4.31 9.35
C PHE A 503 -11.91 -5.56 8.54
N GLU A 504 -11.60 -6.69 9.18
CA GLU A 504 -11.31 -7.96 8.49
C GLU A 504 -12.53 -8.57 7.79
N LYS A 505 -13.74 -8.12 8.10
CA LYS A 505 -14.98 -8.54 7.44
C LYS A 505 -15.19 -7.83 6.09
N ASN A 506 -14.37 -6.86 5.75
CA ASN A 506 -14.45 -6.14 4.49
C ASN A 506 -14.31 -7.13 3.32
N ARG A 507 -15.29 -7.12 2.41
CA ARG A 507 -15.33 -8.05 1.25
C ARG A 507 -14.14 -7.83 0.32
N SER A 508 -13.67 -6.59 0.17
CA SER A 508 -12.50 -6.26 -0.67
C SER A 508 -11.23 -6.94 -0.18
N LEU A 509 -11.07 -7.18 1.13
CA LEU A 509 -9.93 -7.92 1.67
C LEU A 509 -9.82 -9.36 1.14
N LYS A 510 -10.90 -9.96 0.64
CA LYS A 510 -10.85 -11.31 0.05
C LYS A 510 -9.98 -11.36 -1.21
N ALA A 511 -9.96 -10.29 -1.99
CA ALA A 511 -9.11 -10.16 -3.17
C ALA A 511 -7.61 -10.13 -2.81
N PHE A 512 -7.28 -9.70 -1.58
CA PHE A 512 -5.91 -9.60 -1.06
C PHE A 512 -5.54 -10.74 -0.09
N ASN A 513 -6.21 -11.89 -0.18
CA ASN A 513 -5.95 -13.04 0.69
C ASN A 513 -4.77 -13.90 0.19
N TYR A 514 -3.62 -13.28 0.01
CA TYR A 514 -2.37 -13.94 -0.37
C TYR A 514 -1.30 -13.65 0.70
N PRO A 515 -1.34 -14.37 1.84
CA PRO A 515 -0.45 -14.08 2.97
C PRO A 515 1.04 -14.22 2.63
N ASP A 516 1.38 -15.06 1.64
CA ASP A 516 2.77 -15.26 1.21
C ASP A 516 3.27 -14.13 0.28
N ALA A 517 2.36 -13.32 -0.24
CA ALA A 517 2.70 -12.12 -1.02
C ALA A 517 3.07 -10.91 -0.15
N LEU A 518 2.90 -11.00 1.17
CA LEU A 518 3.22 -9.96 2.14
C LEU A 518 4.18 -10.49 3.22
N PRO A 519 5.43 -10.83 2.85
CA PRO A 519 6.38 -11.41 3.78
C PRO A 519 6.93 -10.40 4.80
N SER A 520 6.84 -9.12 4.53
CA SER A 520 7.36 -8.06 5.41
C SER A 520 6.37 -6.93 5.64
N LEU A 521 6.62 -6.15 6.70
CA LEU A 521 5.84 -4.97 7.02
C LEU A 521 5.99 -3.88 5.94
N GLU A 522 7.13 -3.80 5.28
CA GLU A 522 7.38 -2.88 4.18
C GLU A 522 6.47 -3.17 2.98
N ASN A 523 6.21 -4.45 2.69
CA ASN A 523 5.27 -4.83 1.63
C ASN A 523 3.84 -4.40 1.97
N VAL A 524 3.41 -4.57 3.22
CA VAL A 524 2.10 -4.05 3.70
C VAL A 524 2.07 -2.53 3.62
N SER A 525 3.14 -1.86 4.08
CA SER A 525 3.25 -0.40 4.04
C SER A 525 3.19 0.14 2.61
N GLY A 526 3.75 -0.58 1.64
CA GLY A 526 3.63 -0.25 0.22
C GLY A 526 2.20 -0.32 -0.31
N LEU A 527 1.40 -1.33 0.10
CA LEU A 527 -0.02 -1.40 -0.26
C LEU A 527 -0.84 -0.30 0.42
N VAL A 528 -0.61 -0.06 1.70
CA VAL A 528 -1.28 0.99 2.47
C VAL A 528 -1.02 2.35 1.82
N SER A 529 0.23 2.67 1.49
CA SER A 529 0.56 3.96 0.87
C SER A 529 -0.03 4.16 -0.53
N GLU A 530 -0.46 3.11 -1.21
CA GLU A 530 -1.22 3.28 -2.45
C GLU A 530 -2.67 3.69 -2.17
N LEU A 531 -3.28 3.22 -1.08
CA LEU A 531 -4.66 3.56 -0.73
C LEU A 531 -4.79 4.97 -0.16
N GLU A 532 -3.84 5.35 0.70
CA GLU A 532 -3.92 6.62 1.42
C GLU A 532 -3.62 7.81 0.49
N SER A 533 -4.44 8.85 0.57
CA SER A 533 -4.32 10.06 -0.27
C SER A 533 -3.02 10.83 -0.03
N ASP A 534 -2.56 10.86 1.23
CA ASP A 534 -1.31 11.47 1.66
C ASP A 534 -0.08 10.56 1.51
N LYS A 535 -0.27 9.36 0.91
CA LYS A 535 0.76 8.34 0.71
C LYS A 535 1.43 7.84 2.00
N LYS A 536 0.78 8.01 3.17
CA LYS A 536 1.26 7.41 4.42
C LYS A 536 1.24 5.89 4.32
N GLY A 537 2.20 5.26 4.95
CA GLY A 537 2.25 3.80 5.07
C GLY A 537 1.73 3.33 6.42
N VAL A 538 2.18 2.15 6.86
CA VAL A 538 1.96 1.67 8.24
C VAL A 538 2.49 2.71 9.24
N PRO A 539 1.77 2.99 10.36
CA PRO A 539 2.18 3.99 11.34
C PRO A 539 3.63 3.85 11.81
N THR A 540 4.33 4.98 11.91
CA THR A 540 5.76 5.01 12.24
C THR A 540 6.06 4.38 13.59
N LEU A 541 5.22 4.66 14.59
CA LEU A 541 5.38 4.12 15.94
C LEU A 541 5.21 2.60 15.97
N LEU A 542 4.23 2.06 15.25
CA LEU A 542 4.04 0.62 15.09
C LEU A 542 5.26 -0.04 14.42
N LYS A 543 5.81 0.58 13.37
CA LYS A 543 7.07 0.11 12.74
C LYS A 543 8.21 0.07 13.74
N HIS A 544 8.33 1.11 14.54
CA HIS A 544 9.38 1.23 15.54
C HIS A 544 9.33 0.09 16.57
N TYR A 545 8.17 -0.16 17.17
CA TYR A 545 8.02 -1.25 18.12
C TYR A 545 8.27 -2.63 17.52
N LEU A 546 7.82 -2.86 16.28
CA LEU A 546 8.06 -4.12 15.58
C LEU A 546 9.55 -4.34 15.23
N GLN A 547 10.32 -3.26 15.03
CA GLN A 547 11.79 -3.31 14.88
C GLN A 547 12.47 -3.70 16.20
N LEU A 548 11.91 -3.31 17.34
CA LEU A 548 12.34 -3.73 18.67
C LEU A 548 11.85 -5.15 19.05
N ASN A 549 11.57 -5.99 18.06
CA ASN A 549 11.03 -7.34 18.20
C ASN A 549 9.65 -7.41 18.89
N GLY A 550 8.87 -6.32 18.83
CA GLY A 550 7.55 -6.25 19.43
C GLY A 550 6.60 -7.33 18.89
N VAL A 551 5.79 -7.89 19.78
CA VAL A 551 4.73 -8.85 19.49
C VAL A 551 3.37 -8.28 19.85
N ILE A 552 2.33 -8.68 19.14
CA ILE A 552 0.95 -8.22 19.40
C ILE A 552 0.28 -9.14 20.41
N LEU A 553 -0.29 -8.55 21.45
CA LEU A 553 -1.07 -9.25 22.46
C LEU A 553 -2.55 -9.34 22.08
N GLY A 554 -3.08 -8.35 21.36
CA GLY A 554 -4.46 -8.30 20.93
C GLY A 554 -4.80 -7.05 20.13
N PHE A 555 -6.08 -6.91 19.75
CA PHE A 555 -6.60 -5.75 19.06
C PHE A 555 -7.94 -5.32 19.65
N GLY A 556 -8.11 -4.02 19.81
CA GLY A 556 -9.34 -3.38 20.28
C GLY A 556 -9.66 -2.14 19.48
N VAL A 557 -10.79 -1.53 19.78
CA VAL A 557 -11.16 -0.21 19.29
C VAL A 557 -11.35 0.69 20.50
N ASP A 558 -10.58 1.77 20.57
CA ASP A 558 -10.69 2.76 21.63
C ASP A 558 -11.78 3.77 21.28
N THR A 559 -12.92 3.65 21.96
CA THR A 559 -14.07 4.54 21.75
C THR A 559 -13.87 5.93 22.37
N SER A 560 -12.93 6.06 23.29
CA SER A 560 -12.58 7.35 23.90
C SER A 560 -11.57 8.14 23.06
N PHE A 561 -11.05 7.51 21.97
CA PHE A 561 -10.01 8.05 21.12
C PHE A 561 -10.42 7.92 19.64
N SER A 562 -11.55 8.55 19.29
CA SER A 562 -12.11 8.62 17.93
C SER A 562 -12.26 7.25 17.24
N ASP A 563 -12.67 6.20 17.99
CA ASP A 563 -12.80 4.83 17.46
C ASP A 563 -11.51 4.27 16.81
N ALA A 564 -10.33 4.74 17.24
CA ALA A 564 -9.05 4.28 16.72
C ALA A 564 -8.89 2.76 16.88
N LEU A 565 -8.27 2.14 15.87
CA LEU A 565 -7.89 0.73 15.94
C LEU A 565 -6.59 0.59 16.72
N ASP A 566 -6.64 0.00 17.90
CA ASP A 566 -5.46 -0.24 18.73
C ASP A 566 -4.90 -1.65 18.58
N GLY A 567 -3.61 -1.70 18.27
CA GLY A 567 -2.79 -2.89 18.42
C GLY A 567 -2.09 -2.87 19.78
N PHE A 568 -2.40 -3.85 20.63
CA PHE A 568 -1.77 -3.97 21.96
C PHE A 568 -0.46 -4.70 21.80
N ILE A 569 0.66 -3.99 21.95
CA ILE A 569 2.01 -4.48 21.65
C ILE A 569 2.83 -4.68 22.93
N LEU A 570 3.66 -5.73 22.94
CA LEU A 570 4.65 -6.02 23.98
C LEU A 570 6.04 -6.00 23.36
N VAL A 571 6.96 -5.31 24.00
CA VAL A 571 8.41 -5.32 23.71
C VAL A 571 9.13 -5.84 24.95
N ASP A 572 9.91 -6.91 24.79
CA ASP A 572 10.84 -7.38 25.82
C ASP A 572 12.24 -6.89 25.49
N LEU A 573 12.79 -5.98 26.30
CA LEU A 573 14.10 -5.37 26.05
C LEU A 573 15.25 -6.40 26.11
N ASP A 574 15.07 -7.52 26.79
CA ASP A 574 16.06 -8.58 26.87
C ASP A 574 16.08 -9.41 25.58
N GLU A 575 15.02 -9.36 24.77
CA GLU A 575 14.92 -10.02 23.46
C GLU A 575 15.24 -9.07 22.28
N VAL A 576 15.50 -7.79 22.53
CA VAL A 576 15.88 -6.82 21.50
C VAL A 576 17.30 -7.09 21.01
N ASN A 577 17.51 -6.96 19.69
CA ASN A 577 18.85 -7.06 19.12
C ASN A 577 19.85 -6.14 19.84
N PRO A 578 20.95 -6.68 20.44
CA PRO A 578 21.88 -5.87 21.24
C PRO A 578 22.48 -4.67 20.51
N THR A 579 22.74 -4.79 19.21
CA THR A 579 23.26 -3.67 18.39
C THR A 579 22.24 -2.54 18.26
N LEU A 580 20.97 -2.89 18.16
CA LEU A 580 19.88 -1.90 18.11
C LEU A 580 19.68 -1.25 19.48
N LEU A 581 19.74 -2.04 20.56
CA LEU A 581 19.57 -1.54 21.92
C LEU A 581 20.69 -0.55 22.30
N LYS A 582 21.97 -0.87 21.98
CA LYS A 582 23.11 0.03 22.19
C LYS A 582 22.94 1.38 21.52
N LYS A 583 22.37 1.41 20.33
CA LYS A 583 22.08 2.67 19.60
C LYS A 583 21.12 3.57 20.40
N TYR A 584 20.18 3.00 21.14
CA TYR A 584 19.29 3.75 22.02
C TYR A 584 19.92 4.05 23.39
N GLU A 585 20.79 3.19 23.90
CA GLU A 585 21.53 3.42 25.17
C GLU A 585 22.56 4.54 25.01
N GLY A 586 23.02 4.81 23.77
CA GLY A 586 23.91 5.92 23.49
C GLY A 586 25.39 5.62 23.70
N GLU A 587 25.77 4.38 23.61
CA GLU A 587 27.15 3.92 23.48
C GLU A 587 27.49 3.88 21.99
N ASP A 588 27.90 5.02 21.41
CA ASP A 588 28.58 5.11 20.11
C ASP A 588 30.07 5.31 20.33
#